data_3e41b8089c2e25a70cd29f9b26e9707f
#
_entry.id   3e41b8089c2e25a70cd29f9b26e9707f
#
_cell.length_a   1.000
_cell.length_b   1.000
_cell.length_c   1.000
_cell.angle_alpha   90.00
_cell.angle_beta   90.00
_cell.angle_gamma   90.00
#
_symmetry.space_group_name_H-M   'P 1'
#
loop_
_entity.id
_entity.type
_entity.pdbx_description
1 polymer ?
#
loop_
_entity_poly.entity_id
_entity_poly.type
_entity_poly.pdbx_seq_one_letter_code
_entity_poly.pdbx_strand_id
1 'polypeptide(L)'
;MPVYVVNAYDIHDPETFKEYPPRVAPLLQKHGAKLLAMDTEAKALEGQPKKMNAIVEFPSEEAVYNFYNDPEYQSFIHLRHDSTSNCTMIILKRFEKK
;
A
#
# COMPACT_ATOMS: atom_id res chain seq x y z
N MET A 1 -4.56 -18.27 3.94
CA MET A 1 -4.69 -17.31 5.07
C MET A 1 -4.44 -15.90 4.59
N PRO A 2 -5.41 -15.00 4.74
CA PRO A 2 -5.17 -13.62 4.32
C PRO A 2 -4.10 -12.94 5.16
N VAL A 3 -3.39 -12.02 4.52
CA VAL A 3 -2.42 -11.16 5.19
C VAL A 3 -2.76 -9.71 4.85
N TYR A 4 -2.18 -8.78 5.57
CA TYR A 4 -2.47 -7.37 5.39
C TYR A 4 -1.19 -6.60 5.13
N VAL A 5 -1.22 -5.75 4.12
CA VAL A 5 -0.12 -4.83 3.85
C VAL A 5 -0.54 -3.48 4.41
N VAL A 6 0.26 -2.96 5.32
CA VAL A 6 0.01 -1.65 5.93
C VAL A 6 1.01 -0.66 5.34
N ASN A 7 0.48 0.33 4.66
CA ASN A 7 1.27 1.37 4.01
C ASN A 7 1.15 2.68 4.78
N ALA A 8 2.30 3.33 5.01
CA ALA A 8 2.30 4.67 5.60
C ALA A 8 3.46 5.44 4.99
N TYR A 9 3.18 6.64 4.45
CA TYR A 9 4.23 7.47 3.85
C TYR A 9 3.76 8.91 3.71
N ASP A 10 4.75 9.81 3.60
CA ASP A 10 4.51 11.21 3.32
C ASP A 10 4.54 11.42 1.80
N ILE A 11 3.74 12.36 1.31
CA ILE A 11 3.69 12.70 -0.10
C ILE A 11 4.25 14.11 -0.25
N HIS A 12 5.41 14.23 -0.95
CA HIS A 12 6.04 15.54 -1.17
C HIS A 12 5.84 16.06 -2.59
N ASP A 13 5.37 15.20 -3.51
CA ASP A 13 5.08 15.59 -4.88
C ASP A 13 3.72 15.03 -5.30
N PRO A 14 2.63 15.72 -4.91
CA PRO A 14 1.27 15.22 -5.22
C PRO A 14 0.97 15.11 -6.70
N GLU A 15 1.59 15.94 -7.54
CA GLU A 15 1.36 15.91 -8.99
C GLU A 15 1.88 14.59 -9.60
N THR A 16 3.06 14.15 -9.19
CA THR A 16 3.60 12.87 -9.65
C THR A 16 2.83 11.70 -9.00
N PHE A 17 2.53 11.82 -7.72
CA PHE A 17 1.85 10.74 -6.99
C PHE A 17 0.47 10.44 -7.56
N LYS A 18 -0.26 11.44 -8.03
CA LYS A 18 -1.65 11.23 -8.50
C LYS A 18 -1.76 10.25 -9.66
N GLU A 19 -0.66 9.97 -10.36
CA GLU A 19 -0.66 9.00 -11.45
C GLU A 19 -0.54 7.56 -10.95
N TYR A 20 -0.12 7.37 -9.70
CA TYR A 20 0.12 6.04 -9.13
C TYR A 20 -1.18 5.26 -8.84
N PRO A 21 -2.17 5.80 -8.12
CA PRO A 21 -3.36 5.03 -7.76
C PRO A 21 -4.11 4.42 -8.94
N PRO A 22 -4.36 5.14 -10.06
CA PRO A 22 -5.08 4.52 -11.18
C PRO A 22 -4.30 3.41 -11.87
N ARG A 23 -2.97 3.39 -11.75
CA ARG A 23 -2.16 2.32 -12.33
C ARG A 23 -2.07 1.11 -11.42
N VAL A 24 -2.04 1.32 -10.11
CA VAL A 24 -1.89 0.22 -9.16
C VAL A 24 -3.21 -0.51 -8.91
N ALA A 25 -4.34 0.17 -9.02
CA ALA A 25 -5.64 -0.43 -8.71
C ALA A 25 -5.96 -1.70 -9.51
N PRO A 26 -5.76 -1.72 -10.86
CA PRO A 26 -6.01 -2.96 -11.61
C PRO A 26 -5.09 -4.11 -11.22
N LEU A 27 -3.85 -3.80 -10.83
CA LEU A 27 -2.90 -4.83 -10.40
C LEU A 27 -3.26 -5.41 -9.05
N LEU A 28 -3.73 -4.59 -8.13
CA LEU A 28 -4.23 -5.07 -6.85
C LEU A 28 -5.37 -6.06 -7.09
N GLN A 29 -6.29 -5.70 -7.97
CA GLN A 29 -7.40 -6.58 -8.32
C GLN A 29 -6.91 -7.87 -8.96
N LYS A 30 -5.93 -7.79 -9.86
CA LYS A 30 -5.33 -8.95 -10.52
C LYS A 30 -4.77 -9.95 -9.53
N HIS A 31 -4.17 -9.47 -8.45
CA HIS A 31 -3.56 -10.33 -7.42
C HIS A 31 -4.48 -10.63 -6.24
N GLY A 32 -5.76 -10.36 -6.39
CA GLY A 32 -6.77 -10.71 -5.39
C GLY A 32 -6.78 -9.83 -4.16
N ALA A 33 -6.18 -8.64 -4.25
CA ALA A 33 -6.10 -7.73 -3.13
C ALA A 33 -7.39 -6.92 -2.96
N LYS A 34 -7.67 -6.55 -1.71
CA LYS A 34 -8.81 -5.69 -1.37
C LYS A 34 -8.32 -4.52 -0.54
N LEU A 35 -8.64 -3.32 -0.98
CA LEU A 35 -8.35 -2.11 -0.20
C LEU A 35 -9.37 -2.00 0.92
N LEU A 36 -8.93 -2.19 2.16
CA LEU A 36 -9.81 -2.16 3.33
C LEU A 36 -9.95 -0.77 3.92
N ALA A 37 -8.89 0.03 3.87
CA ALA A 37 -8.91 1.38 4.40
C ALA A 37 -7.84 2.21 3.70
N MET A 38 -8.14 3.47 3.48
CA MET A 38 -7.17 4.43 2.94
C MET A 38 -7.60 5.82 3.43
N ASP A 39 -6.67 6.55 4.02
CA ASP A 39 -7.00 7.84 4.59
C ASP A 39 -5.82 8.79 4.47
N THR A 40 -6.04 9.94 3.87
CA THR A 40 -5.03 11.00 3.76
C THR A 40 -5.20 12.08 4.83
N GLU A 41 -6.18 11.90 5.72
CA GLU A 41 -6.46 12.83 6.82
C GLU A 41 -6.64 12.05 8.13
N ALA A 42 -5.79 11.05 8.33
CA ALA A 42 -5.90 10.18 9.49
C ALA A 42 -5.70 10.96 10.80
N LYS A 43 -6.46 10.58 11.81
CA LYS A 43 -6.39 11.22 13.12
C LYS A 43 -5.54 10.36 14.04
N ALA A 44 -4.55 10.99 14.65
CA ALA A 44 -3.67 10.29 15.59
C ALA A 44 -4.27 10.28 16.99
N LEU A 45 -4.24 9.12 17.63
CA LEU A 45 -4.45 9.03 19.07
C LEU A 45 -3.15 9.37 19.79
N GLU A 46 -2.04 8.98 19.17
CA GLU A 46 -0.70 9.29 19.65
C GLU A 46 0.22 9.44 18.44
N GLY A 47 1.20 10.31 18.55
CA GLY A 47 2.21 10.50 17.52
C GLY A 47 1.73 11.33 16.34
N GLN A 48 2.51 11.28 15.27
CA GLN A 48 2.25 12.01 14.03
C GLN A 48 1.90 11.03 12.91
N PRO A 49 0.69 11.10 12.35
CA PRO A 49 0.35 10.23 11.22
C PRO A 49 1.07 10.69 9.95
N LYS A 50 1.33 9.74 9.06
CA LYS A 50 1.82 10.07 7.73
C LYS A 50 0.68 10.61 6.88
N LYS A 51 1.00 11.19 5.73
CA LYS A 51 -0.05 11.72 4.83
C LYS A 51 -0.91 10.60 4.27
N MET A 52 -0.30 9.51 3.82
CA MET A 52 -1.03 8.36 3.31
C MET A 52 -0.98 7.23 4.32
N ASN A 53 -2.14 6.64 4.59
CA ASN A 53 -2.27 5.45 5.44
C ASN A 53 -3.25 4.52 4.75
N ALA A 54 -2.85 3.28 4.55
CA ALA A 54 -3.72 2.32 3.84
C ALA A 54 -3.53 0.92 4.41
N ILE A 55 -4.60 0.14 4.36
CA ILE A 55 -4.57 -1.27 4.71
C ILE A 55 -5.13 -2.05 3.54
N VAL A 56 -4.34 -2.96 2.99
CA VAL A 56 -4.72 -3.79 1.85
C VAL A 56 -4.66 -5.26 2.25
N GLU A 57 -5.76 -5.97 2.05
CA GLU A 57 -5.80 -7.41 2.32
C GLU A 57 -5.40 -8.18 1.07
N PHE A 58 -4.48 -9.14 1.23
CA PHE A 58 -4.10 -10.08 0.17
C PHE A 58 -4.49 -11.49 0.60
N PRO A 59 -4.79 -12.39 -0.35
CA PRO A 59 -5.17 -13.77 0.00
C PRO A 59 -4.05 -14.56 0.67
N SER A 60 -2.79 -14.18 0.44
CA SER A 60 -1.63 -14.88 1.02
C SER A 60 -0.41 -13.98 0.95
N GLU A 61 0.61 -14.34 1.70
CA GLU A 61 1.90 -13.65 1.64
C GLU A 61 2.54 -13.81 0.24
N GLU A 62 2.39 -14.98 -0.36
CA GLU A 62 2.86 -15.22 -1.73
C GLU A 62 2.22 -14.24 -2.71
N ALA A 63 0.92 -13.97 -2.56
CA ALA A 63 0.23 -13.02 -3.42
C ALA A 63 0.82 -11.61 -3.30
N VAL A 64 1.24 -11.21 -2.10
CA VAL A 64 1.90 -9.92 -1.89
C VAL A 64 3.19 -9.84 -2.70
N TYR A 65 4.03 -10.88 -2.62
CA TYR A 65 5.30 -10.89 -3.37
C TYR A 65 5.06 -10.96 -4.87
N ASN A 66 4.05 -11.72 -5.31
CA ASN A 66 3.70 -11.78 -6.72
C ASN A 66 3.26 -10.41 -7.25
N PHE A 67 2.52 -9.68 -6.46
CA PHE A 67 2.13 -8.31 -6.80
C PHE A 67 3.34 -7.38 -6.84
N TYR A 68 4.14 -7.40 -5.77
CA TYR A 68 5.27 -6.47 -5.64
C TYR A 68 6.30 -6.70 -6.75
N ASN A 69 6.53 -7.94 -7.12
CA ASN A 69 7.52 -8.30 -8.15
C ASN A 69 6.94 -8.39 -9.56
N ASP A 70 5.64 -8.09 -9.72
CA ASP A 70 5.03 -8.06 -11.03
C ASP A 70 5.76 -7.04 -11.91
N PRO A 71 6.25 -7.43 -13.11
CA PRO A 71 6.98 -6.49 -13.97
C PRO A 71 6.20 -5.22 -14.28
N GLU A 72 4.89 -5.31 -14.38
CA GLU A 72 4.06 -4.13 -14.61
C GLU A 72 4.12 -3.18 -13.41
N TYR A 73 4.04 -3.72 -12.19
CA TYR A 73 4.16 -2.88 -10.99
C TYR A 73 5.53 -2.22 -10.93
N GLN A 74 6.58 -2.98 -11.18
CA GLN A 74 7.94 -2.46 -11.16
C GLN A 74 8.16 -1.38 -12.23
N SER A 75 7.41 -1.43 -13.32
CA SER A 75 7.55 -0.44 -14.39
C SER A 75 7.07 0.97 -13.98
N PHE A 76 6.19 1.06 -12.97
CA PHE A 76 5.69 2.38 -12.52
C PHE A 76 5.85 2.63 -11.02
N ILE A 77 6.57 1.76 -10.31
CA ILE A 77 6.79 1.93 -8.87
C ILE A 77 7.51 3.24 -8.54
N HIS A 78 8.27 3.77 -9.50
CA HIS A 78 8.96 5.05 -9.36
C HIS A 78 7.99 6.20 -9.10
N LEU A 79 6.75 6.11 -9.60
CA LEU A 79 5.74 7.14 -9.35
C LEU A 79 5.48 7.30 -7.85
N ARG A 80 5.57 6.22 -7.09
CA ARG A 80 5.45 6.28 -5.65
C ARG A 80 6.79 6.61 -4.98
N HIS A 81 7.87 5.96 -5.40
CA HIS A 81 9.19 6.17 -4.78
C HIS A 81 9.67 7.62 -4.90
N ASP A 82 9.47 8.22 -6.09
CA ASP A 82 9.97 9.58 -6.36
C ASP A 82 9.09 10.67 -5.75
N SER A 83 7.84 10.36 -5.40
CA SER A 83 6.88 11.34 -4.90
C SER A 83 6.62 11.23 -3.40
N THR A 84 7.18 10.23 -2.73
CA THR A 84 6.92 9.95 -1.32
C THR A 84 8.22 9.83 -0.53
N SER A 85 8.09 9.97 0.79
CA SER A 85 9.22 9.84 1.71
C SER A 85 8.77 9.16 3.00
N ASN A 86 9.72 8.65 3.75
CA ASN A 86 9.48 7.97 5.02
C ASN A 86 8.48 6.82 4.87
N CYS A 87 8.58 6.10 3.75
CA CYS A 87 7.63 5.06 3.40
C CYS A 87 7.87 3.78 4.19
N THR A 88 6.80 3.25 4.77
CA THR A 88 6.78 1.88 5.28
C THR A 88 5.69 1.12 4.55
N MET A 89 5.99 -0.11 4.16
CA MET A 89 5.06 -1.01 3.51
C MET A 89 5.35 -2.38 4.11
N ILE A 90 4.54 -2.78 5.08
CA ILE A 90 4.82 -3.97 5.88
C ILE A 90 3.70 -4.99 5.76
N ILE A 91 4.07 -6.27 5.87
CA ILE A 91 3.11 -7.38 5.82
C ILE A 91 2.80 -7.81 7.24
N LEU A 92 1.53 -7.82 7.59
CA LEU A 92 1.06 -8.33 8.89
C LEU A 92 0.23 -9.58 8.67
N LYS A 93 0.47 -10.56 9.51
CA LYS A 93 -0.37 -11.76 9.53
C LYS A 93 -1.66 -11.46 10.28
N ARG A 94 -2.73 -12.12 9.88
CA ARG A 94 -4.00 -12.01 10.57
C ARG A 94 -3.85 -12.51 12.02
N PHE A 95 -4.38 -11.75 12.95
CA PHE A 95 -4.41 -12.18 14.35
C PHE A 95 -5.40 -13.33 14.51
N GLU A 96 -4.94 -14.41 15.09
CA GLU A 96 -5.78 -15.56 15.39
C GLU A 96 -5.76 -15.81 16.88
N LYS A 97 -6.93 -15.69 17.48
CA LYS A 97 -7.09 -15.99 18.89
C LYS A 97 -7.17 -17.50 19.07
N LYS A 98 -6.28 -18.05 19.90
CA LYS A 98 -6.28 -19.47 20.23
C LYS A 98 -7.02 -19.73 21.52
#